data_cffc588d959df6c5e22d5368ec838033
#
_entry.id   cffc588d959df6c5e22d5368ec838033
#
_cell.length_a   1.000
_cell.length_b   1.000
_cell.length_c   1.000
_cell.angle_alpha   90.00
_cell.angle_beta   90.00
_cell.angle_gamma   90.00
#
_symmetry.space_group_name_H-M   'P 1'
#
loop_
_entity.id
_entity.type
_entity.pdbx_description
1 polymer ?
#
loop_
_entity_poly.entity_id
_entity_poly.type
_entity_poly.pdbx_seq_one_letter_code
_entity_poly.pdbx_strand_id
1 'polypeptide(L)'
;MLSNWFKWLIRRLLIKNTTQNEILEIEIREHQASEKVSTMKQAYEYYRNQTDIRKKKVDVDWRTNSRIELGLFKKLVDQKVGYLFSKKPTISLEGEKSQDFLDSVFDEDLLSTIKSLGKEAVMKGVAYGLPYYDENGRLRLFKIPSEQIIPFWKDERHLELSAFVRVYKQAVYESGVKKTKTFVEYYDEQGITDYIWTGSHLELNPLSKETKGNFYYVNADGTRIPYTWEKVPLIPFRYNEYEDGLLVQTKSLIDNIQLQMSTNADMLADMPKLIYVLKNYQGADLGEFMNNLNKFRSIKVSSDGGVDTLQADNDTSGVEADIERSRKFLYEAARAIDTQDDNLGNASGQALKWRYTDLDLDCNELENEFQKGIKQFLWFVEQYAANKGVAFDSSKFTYVFNRDIISNESEAIQDCVNSIGILDDLSIREQHPWYQPEVEKRLKEQQEQGQDPYSQTNFKKVDEDHDDREQEKDR
;
A
#
# COMPACT_ATOMS: atom_id res chain seq x y z
N MET A 1 11.04 -18.41 34.90
CA MET A 1 11.12 -16.97 35.27
C MET A 1 10.06 -16.23 34.51
N LEU A 2 9.27 -15.36 35.16
CA LEU A 2 8.27 -14.53 34.46
C LEU A 2 9.00 -13.53 33.55
N SER A 3 8.51 -13.32 32.32
CA SER A 3 9.07 -12.33 31.41
C SER A 3 9.06 -10.92 32.03
N ASN A 4 9.97 -10.05 31.60
CA ASN A 4 10.05 -8.68 32.15
C ASN A 4 8.75 -7.89 31.92
N TRP A 5 8.04 -8.17 30.80
CA TRP A 5 6.72 -7.63 30.51
C TRP A 5 5.68 -8.07 31.54
N PHE A 6 5.65 -9.36 31.88
CA PHE A 6 4.72 -9.88 32.89
C PHE A 6 4.96 -9.24 34.27
N LYS A 7 6.23 -8.99 34.63
CA LYS A 7 6.58 -8.26 35.86
C LYS A 7 6.13 -6.81 35.80
N TRP A 8 6.21 -6.16 34.64
CA TRP A 8 5.74 -4.79 34.43
C TRP A 8 4.22 -4.71 34.50
N LEU A 9 3.49 -5.62 33.85
CA LEU A 9 2.04 -5.71 33.86
C LEU A 9 1.49 -5.95 35.28
N ILE A 10 2.12 -6.86 36.04
CA ILE A 10 1.77 -7.12 37.45
C ILE A 10 1.97 -5.86 38.31
N ARG A 11 3.04 -5.10 38.11
CA ARG A 11 3.26 -3.84 38.83
C ARG A 11 2.19 -2.79 38.53
N ARG A 12 1.69 -2.72 37.31
CA ARG A 12 0.70 -1.73 36.88
C ARG A 12 -0.73 -2.11 37.27
N LEU A 13 -1.07 -3.38 37.35
CA LEU A 13 -2.47 -3.85 37.48
C LEU A 13 -2.89 -4.32 38.88
N LEU A 14 -2.02 -4.33 39.88
CA LEU A 14 -2.38 -4.88 41.24
C LEU A 14 -3.05 -6.26 41.19
N ILE A 15 -2.68 -7.12 40.22
CA ILE A 15 -3.34 -8.39 39.96
C ILE A 15 -2.76 -9.46 40.89
N LYS A 16 -3.53 -9.88 41.84
CA LYS A 16 -3.33 -11.11 42.61
C LYS A 16 -3.82 -12.29 41.75
N ASN A 17 -2.94 -13.22 41.43
CA ASN A 17 -3.21 -14.57 40.91
C ASN A 17 -3.67 -14.74 39.47
N THR A 18 -3.36 -13.84 38.52
CA THR A 18 -3.60 -14.12 37.09
C THR A 18 -2.39 -14.76 36.43
N THR A 19 -2.58 -15.86 35.75
CA THR A 19 -1.53 -16.57 35.01
C THR A 19 -1.21 -15.88 33.68
N GLN A 20 -0.04 -16.14 33.12
CA GLN A 20 0.33 -15.61 31.78
C GLN A 20 -0.70 -16.03 30.73
N ASN A 21 -1.16 -17.27 30.75
CA ASN A 21 -2.15 -17.79 29.79
C ASN A 21 -3.48 -17.05 29.89
N GLU A 22 -3.99 -16.77 31.09
CA GLU A 22 -5.22 -16.00 31.27
C GLU A 22 -5.14 -14.59 30.71
N ILE A 23 -3.97 -13.93 30.84
CA ILE A 23 -3.74 -12.61 30.24
C ILE A 23 -3.76 -12.73 28.72
N LEU A 24 -3.04 -13.68 28.14
CA LEU A 24 -3.03 -13.90 26.70
C LEU A 24 -4.41 -14.22 26.14
N GLU A 25 -5.23 -14.98 26.87
CA GLU A 25 -6.60 -15.28 26.51
C GLU A 25 -7.51 -14.04 26.47
N ILE A 26 -7.32 -13.11 27.40
CA ILE A 26 -8.04 -11.82 27.42
C ILE A 26 -7.61 -10.99 26.22
N GLU A 27 -6.32 -10.80 26.02
CA GLU A 27 -5.77 -9.99 24.93
C GLU A 27 -6.17 -10.54 23.54
N ILE A 28 -6.19 -11.87 23.36
CA ILE A 28 -6.64 -12.50 22.11
C ILE A 28 -8.13 -12.21 21.86
N ARG A 29 -8.98 -12.28 22.89
CA ARG A 29 -10.40 -11.97 22.75
C ARG A 29 -10.64 -10.50 22.42
N GLU A 30 -9.96 -9.59 23.10
CA GLU A 30 -10.03 -8.15 22.84
C GLU A 30 -9.54 -7.81 21.45
N HIS A 31 -8.42 -8.39 21.03
CA HIS A 31 -7.88 -8.21 19.67
C HIS A 31 -8.87 -8.69 18.59
N GLN A 32 -9.49 -9.86 18.78
CA GLN A 32 -10.46 -10.39 17.82
C GLN A 32 -11.73 -9.54 17.73
N ALA A 33 -12.11 -8.86 18.81
CA ALA A 33 -13.24 -7.95 18.87
C ALA A 33 -12.88 -6.49 18.52
N SER A 34 -11.61 -6.18 18.33
CA SER A 34 -11.11 -4.82 18.09
C SER A 34 -11.62 -4.23 16.78
N GLU A 35 -12.09 -3.00 16.82
CA GLU A 35 -12.46 -2.20 15.67
C GLU A 35 -11.25 -1.99 14.73
N LYS A 36 -10.05 -1.76 15.28
CA LYS A 36 -8.81 -1.62 14.52
C LYS A 36 -8.55 -2.85 13.65
N VAL A 37 -8.68 -4.05 14.21
CA VAL A 37 -8.51 -5.33 13.48
C VAL A 37 -9.60 -5.51 12.41
N SER A 38 -10.84 -5.13 12.72
CA SER A 38 -11.94 -5.16 11.74
C SER A 38 -11.65 -4.22 10.56
N THR A 39 -11.18 -3.00 10.84
CA THR A 39 -10.79 -2.02 9.82
C THR A 39 -9.61 -2.50 8.98
N MET A 40 -8.60 -3.14 9.58
CA MET A 40 -7.48 -3.74 8.84
C MET A 40 -7.95 -4.82 7.83
N LYS A 41 -8.88 -5.68 8.25
CA LYS A 41 -9.47 -6.72 7.37
C LYS A 41 -10.29 -6.07 6.26
N GLN A 42 -11.10 -5.07 6.60
CA GLN A 42 -11.89 -4.33 5.61
C GLN A 42 -11.00 -3.60 4.60
N ALA A 43 -9.88 -3.01 5.03
CA ALA A 43 -8.93 -2.38 4.12
C ALA A 43 -8.36 -3.37 3.09
N TYR A 44 -8.07 -4.60 3.51
CA TYR A 44 -7.66 -5.65 2.57
C TYR A 44 -8.77 -6.04 1.59
N GLU A 45 -10.03 -6.12 2.04
CA GLU A 45 -11.19 -6.38 1.17
C GLU A 45 -11.36 -5.25 0.15
N TYR A 46 -11.29 -3.98 0.59
CA TYR A 46 -11.37 -2.81 -0.29
C TYR A 46 -10.23 -2.75 -1.30
N TYR A 47 -9.02 -3.10 -0.90
CA TYR A 47 -7.90 -3.21 -1.83
C TYR A 47 -8.13 -4.27 -2.90
N ARG A 48 -8.82 -5.37 -2.57
CA ARG A 48 -9.27 -6.41 -3.51
C ARG A 48 -10.54 -6.05 -4.27
N ASN A 49 -10.99 -4.82 -4.17
CA ASN A 49 -12.25 -4.34 -4.75
C ASN A 49 -13.49 -5.10 -4.25
N GLN A 50 -13.47 -5.51 -2.98
CA GLN A 50 -14.61 -6.14 -2.30
C GLN A 50 -15.20 -5.13 -1.32
N THR A 51 -15.91 -4.14 -1.85
CA THR A 51 -16.39 -3.00 -1.08
C THR A 51 -17.80 -3.24 -0.51
N ASP A 52 -18.24 -2.36 0.39
CA ASP A 52 -19.55 -2.49 1.07
C ASP A 52 -20.73 -2.35 0.10
N ILE A 53 -20.54 -1.83 -1.11
CA ILE A 53 -21.59 -1.78 -2.16
C ILE A 53 -22.15 -3.18 -2.48
N ARG A 54 -21.36 -4.24 -2.27
CA ARG A 54 -21.83 -5.63 -2.43
C ARG A 54 -22.98 -5.97 -1.51
N LYS A 55 -23.09 -5.28 -0.39
CA LYS A 55 -24.13 -5.46 0.64
C LYS A 55 -25.39 -4.65 0.36
N LYS A 56 -25.38 -3.79 -0.71
CA LYS A 56 -26.54 -2.99 -1.10
C LYS A 56 -27.75 -3.89 -1.31
N LYS A 57 -28.86 -3.55 -0.68
CA LYS A 57 -30.15 -4.22 -0.79
C LYS A 57 -31.17 -3.27 -1.40
N VAL A 58 -32.15 -3.84 -2.06
CA VAL A 58 -33.40 -3.14 -2.46
C VAL A 58 -34.58 -3.81 -1.77
N ASP A 59 -35.57 -3.01 -1.48
CA ASP A 59 -36.75 -3.45 -0.69
C ASP A 59 -37.73 -4.28 -1.52
N VAL A 60 -37.61 -4.25 -2.85
CA VAL A 60 -38.56 -4.89 -3.77
C VAL A 60 -37.83 -5.63 -4.89
N ASP A 61 -38.26 -6.84 -5.16
CA ASP A 61 -37.59 -7.79 -6.09
C ASP A 61 -37.61 -7.35 -7.56
N TRP A 62 -38.52 -6.45 -7.95
CA TRP A 62 -38.64 -5.99 -9.34
C TRP A 62 -37.76 -4.79 -9.69
N ARG A 63 -37.09 -4.17 -8.70
CA ARG A 63 -36.14 -3.06 -8.93
C ARG A 63 -34.76 -3.60 -9.26
N THR A 64 -34.11 -2.91 -10.17
CA THR A 64 -32.68 -3.15 -10.46
C THR A 64 -31.83 -2.91 -9.23
N ASN A 65 -30.83 -3.75 -9.01
CA ASN A 65 -29.90 -3.61 -7.89
C ASN A 65 -28.46 -3.68 -8.38
N SER A 66 -28.03 -2.63 -9.04
CA SER A 66 -26.67 -2.45 -9.52
C SER A 66 -25.71 -2.31 -8.33
N ARG A 67 -24.54 -2.92 -8.43
CA ARG A 67 -23.48 -2.87 -7.43
C ARG A 67 -22.16 -2.60 -8.13
N ILE A 68 -21.92 -1.33 -8.42
CA ILE A 68 -20.78 -0.88 -9.20
C ILE A 68 -19.58 -0.73 -8.26
N GLU A 69 -18.60 -1.61 -8.41
CA GLU A 69 -17.35 -1.56 -7.65
C GLU A 69 -16.29 -0.82 -8.44
N LEU A 70 -15.74 0.21 -7.82
CA LEU A 70 -14.64 0.99 -8.37
C LEU A 70 -13.35 0.66 -7.62
N GLY A 71 -12.28 0.39 -8.32
CA GLY A 71 -10.96 0.10 -7.73
C GLY A 71 -10.26 1.34 -7.13
N LEU A 72 -11.02 2.29 -6.57
CA LEU A 72 -10.49 3.57 -6.08
C LEU A 72 -9.47 3.39 -4.96
N PHE A 73 -9.81 2.61 -3.93
CA PHE A 73 -8.90 2.38 -2.81
C PHE A 73 -7.58 1.74 -3.26
N LYS A 74 -7.68 0.74 -4.14
CA LYS A 74 -6.50 0.10 -4.73
C LYS A 74 -5.62 1.12 -5.47
N LYS A 75 -6.22 2.01 -6.26
CA LYS A 75 -5.52 3.06 -7.00
C LYS A 75 -4.76 3.99 -6.05
N LEU A 76 -5.41 4.44 -4.97
CA LEU A 76 -4.81 5.33 -3.98
C LEU A 76 -3.61 4.68 -3.26
N VAL A 77 -3.76 3.43 -2.81
CA VAL A 77 -2.69 2.66 -2.18
C VAL A 77 -1.51 2.44 -3.15
N ASP A 78 -1.82 1.97 -4.38
CA ASP A 78 -0.77 1.67 -5.37
C ASP A 78 -0.03 2.94 -5.81
N GLN A 79 -0.70 4.12 -5.81
CA GLN A 79 -0.05 5.40 -6.13
C GLN A 79 1.01 5.77 -5.07
N LYS A 80 0.67 5.71 -3.78
CA LYS A 80 1.62 6.01 -2.69
C LYS A 80 2.79 5.04 -2.66
N VAL A 81 2.49 3.75 -2.77
CA VAL A 81 3.50 2.69 -2.80
C VAL A 81 4.38 2.80 -4.07
N GLY A 82 3.78 3.10 -5.21
CA GLY A 82 4.49 3.35 -6.45
C GLY A 82 5.41 4.57 -6.34
N TYR A 83 4.93 5.65 -5.75
CA TYR A 83 5.72 6.86 -5.59
C TYR A 83 6.98 6.69 -4.73
N LEU A 84 6.87 5.96 -3.60
CA LEU A 84 7.99 5.81 -2.66
C LEU A 84 8.86 4.58 -2.91
N PHE A 85 8.29 3.45 -3.38
CA PHE A 85 8.97 2.16 -3.43
C PHE A 85 9.18 1.62 -4.86
N SER A 86 8.95 2.42 -5.92
CA SER A 86 9.10 1.92 -7.29
C SER A 86 10.56 1.84 -7.72
N LYS A 87 11.37 2.81 -7.33
CA LYS A 87 12.79 2.86 -7.65
C LYS A 87 13.61 2.15 -6.58
N LYS A 88 14.71 1.52 -7.02
CA LYS A 88 15.67 0.89 -6.10
C LYS A 88 16.22 1.97 -5.17
N PRO A 89 16.18 1.76 -3.84
CA PRO A 89 16.77 2.70 -2.89
C PRO A 89 18.29 2.77 -3.06
N THR A 90 18.86 3.90 -2.71
CA THR A 90 20.30 4.04 -2.58
C THR A 90 20.71 3.55 -1.19
N ILE A 91 21.53 2.51 -1.15
CA ILE A 91 22.00 1.87 0.08
C ILE A 91 23.52 1.92 0.06
N SER A 92 24.11 2.54 1.05
CA SER A 92 25.57 2.69 1.13
C SER A 92 26.09 2.48 2.53
N LEU A 93 27.30 1.93 2.58
CA LEU A 93 28.13 1.78 3.78
C LEU A 93 29.57 2.10 3.42
N GLU A 94 30.32 2.74 4.28
CA GLU A 94 31.74 3.00 4.06
C GLU A 94 32.56 1.69 4.06
N GLY A 95 33.28 1.42 2.96
CA GLY A 95 34.20 0.27 2.78
C GLY A 95 33.68 -0.79 1.81
N GLU A 96 34.50 -1.19 0.83
CA GLU A 96 34.12 -2.12 -0.26
C GLU A 96 33.57 -3.47 0.23
N LYS A 97 34.25 -4.15 1.16
CA LYS A 97 33.81 -5.47 1.68
C LYS A 97 32.48 -5.39 2.44
N SER A 98 32.21 -4.25 3.06
CA SER A 98 30.98 -4.01 3.77
C SER A 98 29.83 -3.72 2.81
N GLN A 99 30.11 -3.11 1.66
CA GLN A 99 29.11 -2.87 0.61
C GLN A 99 28.67 -4.18 -0.04
N ASP A 100 29.58 -5.07 -0.42
CA ASP A 100 29.26 -6.39 -0.98
C ASP A 100 28.37 -7.21 -0.01
N PHE A 101 28.67 -7.13 1.29
CA PHE A 101 27.82 -7.77 2.31
C PHE A 101 26.42 -7.16 2.34
N LEU A 102 26.30 -5.83 2.31
CA LEU A 102 25.02 -5.13 2.27
C LEU A 102 24.20 -5.53 1.03
N ASP A 103 24.82 -5.55 -0.12
CA ASP A 103 24.17 -5.93 -1.39
C ASP A 103 23.65 -7.38 -1.33
N SER A 104 24.33 -8.24 -0.58
CA SER A 104 23.88 -9.63 -0.33
C SER A 104 22.70 -9.73 0.63
N VAL A 105 22.53 -8.78 1.55
CA VAL A 105 21.41 -8.71 2.49
C VAL A 105 20.20 -7.98 1.86
N PHE A 106 20.45 -6.80 1.26
CA PHE A 106 19.43 -5.99 0.61
C PHE A 106 19.24 -6.38 -0.85
N ASP A 107 19.05 -7.65 -1.10
CA ASP A 107 18.78 -8.21 -2.41
C ASP A 107 17.34 -7.90 -2.89
N GLU A 108 17.00 -8.32 -4.10
CA GLU A 108 15.69 -8.08 -4.70
C GLU A 108 14.54 -8.65 -3.86
N ASP A 109 14.74 -9.81 -3.20
CA ASP A 109 13.71 -10.43 -2.36
C ASP A 109 13.42 -9.59 -1.12
N LEU A 110 14.45 -9.06 -0.44
CA LEU A 110 14.26 -8.18 0.70
C LEU A 110 13.62 -6.85 0.27
N LEU A 111 14.06 -6.25 -0.84
CA LEU A 111 13.48 -5.01 -1.36
C LEU A 111 12.01 -5.21 -1.77
N SER A 112 11.67 -6.34 -2.37
CA SER A 112 10.28 -6.71 -2.68
C SER A 112 9.45 -6.86 -1.40
N THR A 113 10.04 -7.44 -0.36
CA THR A 113 9.38 -7.58 0.95
C THR A 113 9.14 -6.21 1.60
N ILE A 114 10.11 -5.29 1.57
CA ILE A 114 9.96 -3.91 2.06
C ILE A 114 8.84 -3.18 1.32
N LYS A 115 8.78 -3.30 0.00
CA LYS A 115 7.66 -2.76 -0.81
C LYS A 115 6.31 -3.37 -0.41
N SER A 116 6.27 -4.67 -0.15
CA SER A 116 5.07 -5.36 0.32
C SER A 116 4.64 -4.92 1.73
N LEU A 117 5.61 -4.64 2.62
CA LEU A 117 5.37 -4.02 3.93
C LEU A 117 4.82 -2.60 3.77
N GLY A 118 5.36 -1.80 2.83
CA GLY A 118 4.83 -0.48 2.50
C GLY A 118 3.37 -0.51 2.09
N LYS A 119 3.01 -1.46 1.23
CA LYS A 119 1.63 -1.66 0.82
C LYS A 119 0.72 -2.02 2.00
N GLU A 120 1.14 -2.93 2.85
CA GLU A 120 0.42 -3.35 4.05
C GLU A 120 0.24 -2.18 5.02
N ALA A 121 1.31 -1.41 5.27
CA ALA A 121 1.28 -0.24 6.14
C ALA A 121 0.32 0.84 5.65
N VAL A 122 0.35 1.20 4.37
CA VAL A 122 -0.59 2.18 3.80
C VAL A 122 -2.04 1.69 3.92
N MET A 123 -2.30 0.41 3.68
CA MET A 123 -3.66 -0.13 3.82
C MET A 123 -4.14 -0.16 5.27
N LYS A 124 -3.30 -0.63 6.20
CA LYS A 124 -3.69 -1.04 7.55
C LYS A 124 -3.14 -0.19 8.68
N GLY A 125 -2.31 0.82 8.35
CA GLY A 125 -1.67 1.74 9.29
C GLY A 125 -0.30 1.26 9.79
N VAL A 126 -0.11 -0.03 9.96
CA VAL A 126 1.14 -0.65 10.36
C VAL A 126 1.33 -1.99 9.65
N ALA A 127 2.57 -2.33 9.33
CA ALA A 127 2.97 -3.64 8.84
C ALA A 127 4.05 -4.23 9.75
N TYR A 128 4.10 -5.55 9.84
CA TYR A 128 5.05 -6.23 10.70
C TYR A 128 5.98 -7.14 9.92
N GLY A 129 7.29 -6.94 10.11
CA GLY A 129 8.34 -7.77 9.58
C GLY A 129 8.96 -8.64 10.67
N LEU A 130 9.10 -9.94 10.41
CA LEU A 130 9.75 -10.92 11.26
C LEU A 130 11.13 -11.28 10.68
N PRO A 131 12.24 -10.89 11.29
CA PRO A 131 13.57 -11.34 10.89
C PRO A 131 13.74 -12.84 11.16
N TYR A 132 14.24 -13.58 10.18
CA TYR A 132 14.50 -15.02 10.32
C TYR A 132 15.67 -15.45 9.43
N TYR A 133 16.21 -16.63 9.69
CA TYR A 133 17.18 -17.27 8.79
C TYR A 133 16.49 -18.26 7.88
N ASP A 134 16.75 -18.16 6.58
CA ASP A 134 16.29 -19.13 5.59
C ASP A 134 17.08 -20.47 5.70
N GLU A 135 16.70 -21.46 4.88
CA GLU A 135 17.35 -22.78 4.85
C GLU A 135 18.85 -22.70 4.49
N ASN A 136 19.28 -21.63 3.84
CA ASN A 136 20.67 -21.37 3.47
C ASN A 136 21.43 -20.55 4.52
N GLY A 137 20.80 -20.25 5.65
CA GLY A 137 21.35 -19.42 6.71
C GLY A 137 21.51 -17.95 6.32
N ARG A 138 20.70 -17.43 5.39
CA ARG A 138 20.66 -16.02 5.03
C ARG A 138 19.61 -15.32 5.88
N LEU A 139 19.93 -14.11 6.34
CA LEU A 139 18.97 -13.27 7.03
C LEU A 139 17.90 -12.78 6.06
N ARG A 140 16.66 -12.99 6.40
CA ARG A 140 15.45 -12.62 5.63
C ARG A 140 14.46 -11.88 6.51
N LEU A 141 13.51 -11.24 5.88
CA LEU A 141 12.40 -10.57 6.55
C LEU A 141 11.08 -11.16 6.03
N PHE A 142 10.30 -11.73 6.94
CA PHE A 142 8.98 -12.28 6.62
C PHE A 142 7.89 -11.28 7.00
N LYS A 143 7.02 -10.94 6.05
CA LYS A 143 5.86 -10.08 6.31
C LYS A 143 4.75 -10.89 6.97
N ILE A 144 4.33 -10.49 8.16
CA ILE A 144 3.15 -11.05 8.84
C ILE A 144 1.95 -10.14 8.60
N PRO A 145 0.76 -10.68 8.24
CA PRO A 145 -0.46 -9.88 8.16
C PRO A 145 -0.75 -9.16 9.47
N SER A 146 -0.97 -7.86 9.42
CA SER A 146 -1.00 -6.99 10.61
C SER A 146 -2.10 -7.35 11.59
N GLU A 147 -3.25 -7.80 11.09
CA GLU A 147 -4.38 -8.27 11.89
C GLU A 147 -4.13 -9.57 12.66
N GLN A 148 -2.98 -10.23 12.45
CA GLN A 148 -2.58 -11.44 13.18
C GLN A 148 -1.72 -11.12 14.39
N ILE A 149 -1.25 -9.88 14.57
CA ILE A 149 -0.25 -9.49 15.57
C ILE A 149 -0.88 -8.73 16.72
N ILE A 150 -0.54 -9.16 17.93
CA ILE A 150 -0.82 -8.47 19.19
C ILE A 150 0.53 -8.09 19.80
N PRO A 151 0.97 -6.82 19.66
CA PRO A 151 2.24 -6.39 20.21
C PRO A 151 2.11 -6.02 21.69
N PHE A 152 3.12 -6.37 22.51
CA PHE A 152 3.24 -5.95 23.89
C PHE A 152 4.46 -5.03 24.02
N TRP A 153 4.22 -3.76 24.28
CA TRP A 153 5.24 -2.74 24.36
C TRP A 153 5.81 -2.59 25.77
N LYS A 154 7.12 -2.32 25.87
CA LYS A 154 7.77 -1.98 27.15
C LYS A 154 7.46 -0.55 27.58
N ASP A 155 7.15 0.32 26.62
CA ASP A 155 6.98 1.76 26.81
C ASP A 155 5.72 2.27 26.08
N GLU A 156 5.24 3.47 26.52
CA GLU A 156 4.07 4.13 25.93
C GLU A 156 4.33 4.72 24.53
N ARG A 157 5.60 4.86 24.14
CA ARG A 157 5.99 5.38 22.81
C ARG A 157 6.05 4.28 21.76
N HIS A 158 5.79 3.02 22.14
CA HIS A 158 5.86 1.87 21.26
C HIS A 158 7.21 1.70 20.56
N LEU A 159 8.32 1.95 21.29
CA LEU A 159 9.68 1.85 20.74
C LEU A 159 10.25 0.45 20.91
N GLU A 160 10.05 -0.18 22.05
CA GLU A 160 10.58 -1.49 22.35
C GLU A 160 9.47 -2.50 22.68
N LEU A 161 9.54 -3.66 22.04
CA LEU A 161 8.68 -4.80 22.33
C LEU A 161 9.22 -5.61 23.51
N SER A 162 8.34 -6.02 24.40
CA SER A 162 8.62 -7.02 25.43
C SER A 162 8.24 -8.43 24.97
N ALA A 163 7.19 -8.52 24.14
CA ALA A 163 6.68 -9.76 23.56
C ALA A 163 5.72 -9.42 22.41
N PHE A 164 5.32 -10.42 21.64
CA PHE A 164 4.14 -10.33 20.77
C PHE A 164 3.46 -11.70 20.65
N VAL A 165 2.20 -11.66 20.28
CA VAL A 165 1.43 -12.85 19.92
C VAL A 165 1.03 -12.76 18.47
N ARG A 166 1.19 -13.87 17.76
CA ARG A 166 0.63 -14.07 16.42
C ARG A 166 -0.54 -15.04 16.50
N VAL A 167 -1.72 -14.59 16.04
CA VAL A 167 -2.94 -15.41 15.98
C VAL A 167 -3.34 -15.63 14.54
N TYR A 168 -3.33 -16.89 14.07
CA TYR A 168 -3.68 -17.18 12.68
C TYR A 168 -4.44 -18.51 12.54
N LYS A 169 -5.20 -18.62 11.46
CA LYS A 169 -5.96 -19.83 11.13
C LYS A 169 -5.23 -20.64 10.07
N GLN A 170 -5.12 -21.94 10.31
CA GLN A 170 -4.52 -22.89 9.36
C GLN A 170 -5.40 -24.13 9.21
N ALA A 171 -5.49 -24.62 7.97
CA ALA A 171 -6.11 -25.89 7.70
C ALA A 171 -5.20 -27.03 8.14
N VAL A 172 -5.76 -27.97 8.91
CA VAL A 172 -5.10 -29.22 9.32
C VAL A 172 -5.92 -30.41 8.86
N TYR A 173 -5.26 -31.52 8.60
CA TYR A 173 -5.94 -32.75 8.18
C TYR A 173 -5.86 -33.75 9.33
N GLU A 174 -7.01 -34.08 9.92
CA GLU A 174 -7.13 -35.05 11.02
C GLU A 174 -8.08 -36.15 10.61
N SER A 175 -7.62 -37.39 10.65
CA SER A 175 -8.43 -38.59 10.31
C SER A 175 -9.15 -38.49 8.95
N GLY A 176 -8.46 -37.89 7.94
CA GLY A 176 -9.02 -37.73 6.59
C GLY A 176 -9.99 -36.56 6.43
N VAL A 177 -10.22 -35.75 7.50
CA VAL A 177 -11.11 -34.58 7.45
C VAL A 177 -10.28 -33.30 7.53
N LYS A 178 -10.57 -32.35 6.64
CA LYS A 178 -9.98 -30.99 6.69
C LYS A 178 -10.66 -30.16 7.77
N LYS A 179 -9.91 -29.75 8.77
CA LYS A 179 -10.38 -28.86 9.85
C LYS A 179 -9.57 -27.55 9.83
N THR A 180 -10.16 -26.47 10.31
CA THR A 180 -9.44 -25.22 10.51
C THR A 180 -9.17 -25.05 11.99
N LYS A 181 -7.90 -24.94 12.37
CA LYS A 181 -7.48 -24.63 13.75
C LYS A 181 -6.91 -23.22 13.80
N THR A 182 -7.06 -22.57 14.94
CA THR A 182 -6.44 -21.28 15.24
C THR A 182 -5.18 -21.54 16.05
N PHE A 183 -4.05 -21.21 15.47
CA PHE A 183 -2.75 -21.30 16.11
C PHE A 183 -2.40 -19.96 16.74
N VAL A 184 -1.69 -20.03 17.84
CA VAL A 184 -1.19 -18.87 18.59
C VAL A 184 0.28 -19.10 18.89
N GLU A 185 1.12 -18.21 18.40
CA GLU A 185 2.55 -18.20 18.64
C GLU A 185 2.88 -17.03 19.56
N TYR A 186 3.43 -17.31 20.73
CA TYR A 186 3.91 -16.30 21.67
C TYR A 186 5.42 -16.16 21.55
N TYR A 187 5.89 -14.96 21.27
CA TYR A 187 7.29 -14.61 21.11
C TYR A 187 7.74 -13.68 22.22
N ASP A 188 8.82 -14.04 22.88
CA ASP A 188 9.53 -13.17 23.83
C ASP A 188 11.06 -13.29 23.68
N GLU A 189 11.81 -12.74 24.63
CA GLU A 189 13.27 -12.82 24.64
C GLU A 189 13.80 -14.28 24.87
N GLN A 190 12.97 -15.19 25.32
CA GLN A 190 13.32 -16.59 25.59
C GLN A 190 13.07 -17.49 24.37
N GLY A 191 12.30 -17.01 23.38
CA GLY A 191 12.00 -17.73 22.15
C GLY A 191 10.52 -17.76 21.80
N ILE A 192 10.05 -18.92 21.33
CA ILE A 192 8.71 -19.10 20.78
C ILE A 192 7.99 -20.19 21.56
N THR A 193 6.76 -19.90 22.01
CA THR A 193 5.86 -20.90 22.59
C THR A 193 4.59 -21.00 21.76
N ASP A 194 4.29 -22.21 21.30
CA ASP A 194 3.13 -22.45 20.42
C ASP A 194 1.93 -22.97 21.22
N TYR A 195 0.77 -22.38 20.93
CA TYR A 195 -0.51 -22.78 21.49
C TYR A 195 -1.55 -23.01 20.39
N ILE A 196 -2.63 -23.69 20.76
CA ILE A 196 -3.85 -23.82 19.97
C ILE A 196 -4.97 -23.08 20.70
N TRP A 197 -5.66 -22.19 20.01
CA TRP A 197 -6.82 -21.48 20.52
C TRP A 197 -8.10 -22.29 20.30
N THR A 198 -8.76 -22.68 21.37
CA THR A 198 -10.00 -23.46 21.31
C THR A 198 -11.27 -22.60 21.20
N GLY A 199 -11.12 -21.27 21.14
CA GLY A 199 -12.22 -20.30 21.15
C GLY A 199 -12.41 -19.62 22.51
N SER A 200 -11.95 -20.24 23.60
CA SER A 200 -12.04 -19.73 24.96
C SER A 200 -10.74 -19.85 25.76
N HIS A 201 -9.96 -20.88 25.50
CA HIS A 201 -8.75 -21.21 26.24
C HIS A 201 -7.55 -21.48 25.31
N LEU A 202 -6.34 -21.25 25.85
CA LEU A 202 -5.08 -21.63 25.23
C LEU A 202 -4.66 -23.03 25.70
N GLU A 203 -4.46 -23.92 24.74
CA GLU A 203 -3.85 -25.22 24.97
C GLU A 203 -2.45 -25.24 24.36
N LEU A 204 -1.46 -25.75 25.11
CA LEU A 204 -0.11 -25.91 24.58
C LEU A 204 -0.17 -26.84 23.36
N ASN A 205 0.47 -26.46 22.26
CA ASN A 205 0.50 -27.29 21.05
C ASN A 205 1.24 -28.61 21.36
N PRO A 206 0.60 -29.78 21.22
CA PRO A 206 1.22 -31.06 21.54
C PRO A 206 2.49 -31.37 20.75
N LEU A 207 2.66 -30.74 19.58
CA LEU A 207 3.85 -30.84 18.74
C LEU A 207 4.99 -29.92 19.20
N SER A 208 4.71 -29.01 20.12
CA SER A 208 5.64 -28.00 20.63
C SER A 208 5.64 -28.03 22.15
N LYS A 209 6.24 -29.08 22.73
CA LYS A 209 6.22 -29.32 24.19
C LYS A 209 7.06 -28.34 24.99
N GLU A 210 7.95 -27.58 24.36
CA GLU A 210 8.91 -26.68 25.01
C GLU A 210 9.02 -25.38 24.20
N THR A 211 9.52 -24.32 24.85
CA THR A 211 9.88 -23.07 24.19
C THR A 211 10.99 -23.34 23.17
N LYS A 212 10.77 -22.95 21.92
CA LYS A 212 11.72 -23.13 20.82
C LYS A 212 12.59 -21.88 20.70
N GLY A 213 13.82 -22.08 20.23
CA GLY A 213 14.64 -20.95 19.79
C GLY A 213 14.04 -20.26 18.54
N ASN A 214 14.44 -19.03 18.32
CA ASN A 214 14.05 -18.29 17.11
C ASN A 214 14.74 -18.88 15.87
N PHE A 215 15.90 -19.47 16.03
CA PHE A 215 16.67 -20.16 14.99
C PHE A 215 17.51 -21.29 15.57
N TYR A 216 18.07 -22.10 14.71
CA TYR A 216 18.90 -23.24 15.10
C TYR A 216 20.28 -23.14 14.47
N TYR A 217 21.32 -23.40 15.25
CA TYR A 217 22.62 -23.68 14.74
C TYR A 217 22.74 -25.19 14.51
N VAL A 218 23.24 -25.57 13.35
CA VAL A 218 23.46 -27.00 13.02
C VAL A 218 24.93 -27.31 13.11
N ASN A 219 25.29 -28.14 14.07
CA ASN A 219 26.67 -28.61 14.24
C ASN A 219 27.10 -29.53 13.09
N ALA A 220 28.39 -29.82 13.02
CA ALA A 220 28.98 -30.75 12.03
C ALA A 220 28.42 -32.17 12.14
N ASP A 221 27.92 -32.59 13.30
CA ASP A 221 27.28 -33.88 13.57
C ASP A 221 25.78 -33.89 13.24
N GLY A 222 25.21 -32.76 12.74
CA GLY A 222 23.80 -32.60 12.44
C GLY A 222 22.91 -32.24 13.63
N THR A 223 23.48 -32.08 14.83
CA THR A 223 22.73 -31.67 16.03
C THR A 223 22.25 -30.22 15.89
N ARG A 224 20.94 -29.99 16.14
CA ARG A 224 20.35 -28.67 16.13
C ARG A 224 20.35 -28.05 17.53
N ILE A 225 21.08 -26.96 17.71
CA ILE A 225 21.08 -26.18 18.93
C ILE A 225 20.21 -24.98 18.78
N PRO A 226 19.15 -24.80 19.61
CA PRO A 226 18.28 -23.65 19.55
C PRO A 226 18.98 -22.39 20.07
N TYR A 227 18.82 -21.29 19.35
CA TYR A 227 19.27 -19.96 19.75
C TYR A 227 18.11 -18.97 19.69
N THR A 228 18.19 -17.94 20.51
CA THR A 228 17.23 -16.83 20.54
C THR A 228 17.93 -15.53 20.20
N TRP A 229 17.16 -14.62 19.61
CA TRP A 229 17.60 -13.24 19.52
C TRP A 229 17.61 -12.61 20.92
N GLU A 230 18.53 -11.68 21.17
CA GLU A 230 18.52 -10.89 22.41
C GLU A 230 17.36 -9.90 22.45
N LYS A 231 16.71 -9.66 21.31
CA LYS A 231 15.52 -8.82 21.14
C LYS A 231 14.36 -9.63 20.58
N VAL A 232 13.15 -9.17 20.87
CA VAL A 232 11.93 -9.73 20.26
C VAL A 232 11.97 -9.50 18.75
N PRO A 233 11.90 -10.55 17.91
CA PRO A 233 12.12 -10.45 16.47
C PRO A 233 10.85 -9.98 15.72
N LEU A 234 10.38 -8.79 16.02
CA LEU A 234 9.27 -8.16 15.31
C LEU A 234 9.59 -6.69 15.08
N ILE A 235 9.48 -6.26 13.83
CA ILE A 235 9.78 -4.89 13.43
C ILE A 235 8.50 -4.25 12.88
N PRO A 236 7.98 -3.21 13.53
CA PRO A 236 6.85 -2.44 13.01
C PRO A 236 7.33 -1.45 11.94
N PHE A 237 6.65 -1.47 10.80
CA PHE A 237 6.76 -0.50 9.73
C PHE A 237 5.43 0.27 9.66
N ARG A 238 5.42 1.50 10.15
CA ARG A 238 4.21 2.30 10.27
C ARG A 238 3.98 3.15 9.03
N TYR A 239 2.70 3.41 8.75
CA TYR A 239 2.31 4.40 7.75
C TYR A 239 2.43 5.82 8.34
N ASN A 240 1.97 5.98 9.57
CA ASN A 240 2.03 7.22 10.36
C ASN A 240 2.18 6.87 11.85
N GLU A 241 2.38 7.88 12.70
CA GLU A 241 2.58 7.69 14.15
C GLU A 241 1.36 7.11 14.88
N TYR A 242 0.14 7.31 14.34
CA TYR A 242 -1.12 6.83 14.92
C TYR A 242 -1.48 5.41 14.49
N GLU A 243 -0.75 4.84 13.53
CA GLU A 243 -1.03 3.54 12.91
C GLU A 243 -2.42 3.48 12.26
N ASP A 244 -2.89 4.59 11.70
CA ASP A 244 -4.14 4.67 10.96
C ASP A 244 -3.91 4.40 9.47
N GLY A 245 -4.65 3.43 8.93
CA GLY A 245 -4.59 3.09 7.50
C GLY A 245 -5.37 4.08 6.64
N LEU A 246 -5.00 4.16 5.37
CA LEU A 246 -5.61 5.08 4.41
C LEU A 246 -7.13 4.90 4.28
N LEU A 247 -7.67 3.70 4.55
CA LEU A 247 -9.10 3.44 4.48
C LEU A 247 -9.90 4.27 5.48
N VAL A 248 -9.34 4.56 6.66
CA VAL A 248 -10.03 5.32 7.73
C VAL A 248 -10.51 6.68 7.19
N GLN A 249 -9.68 7.36 6.41
CA GLN A 249 -9.98 8.69 5.88
C GLN A 249 -10.80 8.66 4.58
N THR A 250 -10.73 7.56 3.82
CA THR A 250 -11.27 7.52 2.44
C THR A 250 -12.53 6.68 2.28
N LYS A 251 -12.83 5.82 3.25
CA LYS A 251 -13.93 4.84 3.15
C LYS A 251 -15.28 5.48 2.84
N SER A 252 -15.66 6.50 3.58
CA SER A 252 -16.97 7.15 3.43
C SER A 252 -17.17 7.77 2.04
N LEU A 253 -16.12 8.36 1.48
CA LEU A 253 -16.16 8.96 0.15
C LEU A 253 -16.22 7.89 -0.94
N ILE A 254 -15.46 6.80 -0.80
CA ILE A 254 -15.50 5.67 -1.73
C ILE A 254 -16.90 5.05 -1.73
N ASP A 255 -17.47 4.81 -0.55
CA ASP A 255 -18.81 4.22 -0.42
C ASP A 255 -19.88 5.13 -1.02
N ASN A 256 -19.78 6.45 -0.79
CA ASN A 256 -20.70 7.42 -1.39
C ASN A 256 -20.62 7.40 -2.91
N ILE A 257 -19.43 7.49 -3.50
CA ILE A 257 -19.26 7.46 -4.96
C ILE A 257 -19.87 6.19 -5.56
N GLN A 258 -19.58 5.03 -4.97
CA GLN A 258 -20.09 3.74 -5.46
C GLN A 258 -21.62 3.63 -5.30
N LEU A 259 -22.17 4.15 -4.20
CA LEU A 259 -23.61 4.17 -3.95
C LEU A 259 -24.31 5.06 -4.96
N GLN A 260 -23.82 6.27 -5.19
CA GLN A 260 -24.38 7.23 -6.15
C GLN A 260 -24.34 6.65 -7.57
N MET A 261 -23.22 6.10 -8.01
CA MET A 261 -23.11 5.47 -9.33
C MET A 261 -24.06 4.28 -9.48
N SER A 262 -24.15 3.43 -8.46
CA SER A 262 -25.03 2.26 -8.50
C SER A 262 -26.50 2.66 -8.50
N THR A 263 -26.86 3.69 -7.72
CA THR A 263 -28.23 4.20 -7.66
C THR A 263 -28.61 4.89 -8.96
N ASN A 264 -27.72 5.67 -9.56
CA ASN A 264 -27.95 6.29 -10.86
C ASN A 264 -28.13 5.23 -11.97
N ALA A 265 -27.32 4.18 -11.95
CA ALA A 265 -27.48 3.05 -12.88
C ALA A 265 -28.82 2.35 -12.71
N ASP A 266 -29.29 2.15 -11.46
CA ASP A 266 -30.61 1.57 -11.19
C ASP A 266 -31.72 2.48 -11.70
N MET A 267 -31.65 3.79 -11.43
CA MET A 267 -32.61 4.78 -11.93
C MET A 267 -32.72 4.74 -13.46
N LEU A 268 -31.58 4.71 -14.14
CA LEU A 268 -31.54 4.63 -15.61
C LEU A 268 -32.08 3.29 -16.15
N ALA A 269 -31.85 2.20 -15.45
CA ALA A 269 -32.32 0.87 -15.85
C ALA A 269 -33.81 0.66 -15.59
N ASP A 270 -34.31 1.16 -14.45
CA ASP A 270 -35.72 1.04 -14.05
C ASP A 270 -36.62 2.07 -14.72
N MET A 271 -36.05 3.07 -15.41
CA MET A 271 -36.78 4.15 -16.02
C MET A 271 -37.56 3.65 -17.21
N PRO A 272 -38.91 3.70 -17.19
CA PRO A 272 -39.69 3.46 -18.39
C PRO A 272 -39.40 4.59 -19.37
N LYS A 273 -38.98 4.24 -20.58
CA LYS A 273 -38.73 5.23 -21.65
C LYS A 273 -39.95 6.07 -21.96
N LEU A 274 -41.14 5.53 -21.76
CA LEU A 274 -42.44 6.17 -21.94
C LEU A 274 -43.47 5.50 -21.03
N ILE A 275 -44.21 6.28 -20.28
CA ILE A 275 -45.43 5.84 -19.58
C ILE A 275 -46.63 6.21 -20.45
N TYR A 276 -47.37 5.23 -20.88
CA TYR A 276 -48.57 5.43 -21.64
C TYR A 276 -49.76 5.66 -20.69
N VAL A 277 -50.40 6.78 -20.75
CA VAL A 277 -51.64 7.10 -20.02
C VAL A 277 -52.80 6.86 -20.92
N LEU A 278 -53.51 5.75 -20.69
CA LEU A 278 -54.69 5.37 -21.49
C LEU A 278 -55.92 6.02 -20.90
N LYS A 279 -56.60 6.89 -21.69
CA LYS A 279 -57.89 7.51 -21.34
C LYS A 279 -59.00 6.81 -22.11
N ASN A 280 -60.05 6.32 -21.39
CA ASN A 280 -61.21 5.65 -21.99
C ASN A 280 -60.84 4.54 -23.00
N TYR A 281 -59.79 3.80 -22.73
CA TYR A 281 -59.38 2.67 -23.55
C TYR A 281 -60.26 1.45 -23.22
N GLN A 282 -60.99 0.98 -24.20
CA GLN A 282 -61.93 -0.17 -24.04
C GLN A 282 -61.28 -1.52 -24.31
N GLY A 283 -59.99 -1.59 -24.49
CA GLY A 283 -59.25 -2.84 -24.60
C GLY A 283 -59.14 -3.53 -23.25
N ALA A 284 -59.33 -4.83 -23.21
CA ALA A 284 -59.41 -5.60 -21.96
C ALA A 284 -58.08 -5.86 -21.29
N ASP A 285 -56.93 -5.71 -21.98
CA ASP A 285 -55.62 -6.10 -21.47
C ASP A 285 -54.53 -5.09 -21.89
N LEU A 286 -53.75 -4.64 -20.90
CA LEU A 286 -52.55 -3.80 -21.11
C LEU A 286 -51.50 -4.51 -21.96
N GLY A 287 -51.43 -5.87 -21.87
CA GLY A 287 -50.55 -6.67 -22.67
C GLY A 287 -50.91 -6.66 -24.17
N GLU A 288 -52.22 -6.66 -24.49
CA GLU A 288 -52.70 -6.51 -25.85
C GLU A 288 -52.37 -5.13 -26.40
N PHE A 289 -52.53 -4.06 -25.59
CA PHE A 289 -52.16 -2.70 -25.96
C PHE A 289 -50.67 -2.62 -26.32
N MET A 290 -49.77 -3.15 -25.46
CA MET A 290 -48.32 -3.15 -25.70
C MET A 290 -47.95 -3.98 -26.92
N ASN A 291 -48.62 -5.12 -27.15
CA ASN A 291 -48.39 -5.97 -28.30
C ASN A 291 -48.78 -5.26 -29.63
N ASN A 292 -49.91 -4.58 -29.63
CA ASN A 292 -50.37 -3.81 -30.76
C ASN A 292 -49.48 -2.58 -31.06
N LEU A 293 -49.02 -1.90 -30.01
CA LEU A 293 -48.07 -0.83 -30.12
C LEU A 293 -46.72 -1.29 -30.71
N ASN A 294 -46.19 -2.40 -30.21
CA ASN A 294 -44.91 -2.92 -30.66
C ASN A 294 -44.97 -3.50 -32.07
N LYS A 295 -46.08 -4.18 -32.41
CA LYS A 295 -46.22 -4.90 -33.69
C LYS A 295 -46.68 -3.99 -34.82
N PHE A 296 -47.66 -3.11 -34.55
CA PHE A 296 -48.33 -2.29 -35.59
C PHE A 296 -47.94 -0.83 -35.50
N ARG A 297 -47.28 -0.39 -34.43
CA ARG A 297 -46.93 1.02 -34.12
C ARG A 297 -48.14 1.94 -34.21
N SER A 298 -49.34 1.40 -34.01
CA SER A 298 -50.59 2.11 -34.03
C SER A 298 -51.59 1.54 -33.05
N ILE A 299 -52.49 2.39 -32.55
CA ILE A 299 -53.45 2.04 -31.52
C ILE A 299 -54.79 2.59 -31.95
N LYS A 300 -55.86 1.79 -31.76
CA LYS A 300 -57.23 2.20 -32.01
C LYS A 300 -57.84 2.72 -30.71
N VAL A 301 -58.30 3.95 -30.69
CA VAL A 301 -58.98 4.56 -29.53
C VAL A 301 -60.43 4.85 -29.89
N SER A 302 -61.34 4.91 -28.90
CA SER A 302 -62.71 5.36 -29.07
C SER A 302 -62.81 6.85 -29.31
N SER A 303 -63.99 7.38 -29.71
CA SER A 303 -64.16 8.77 -30.01
C SER A 303 -63.76 9.74 -28.90
N ASP A 304 -63.85 9.32 -27.63
CA ASP A 304 -63.50 10.13 -26.46
C ASP A 304 -62.25 9.57 -25.76
N GLY A 305 -61.53 8.64 -26.40
CA GLY A 305 -60.33 8.01 -25.88
C GLY A 305 -59.09 8.69 -26.39
N GLY A 306 -58.01 8.54 -25.62
CA GLY A 306 -56.70 9.06 -25.97
C GLY A 306 -55.56 8.27 -25.31
N VAL A 307 -54.40 8.44 -25.88
CA VAL A 307 -53.15 7.95 -25.30
C VAL A 307 -52.21 9.12 -25.14
N ASP A 308 -51.95 9.46 -23.90
CA ASP A 308 -50.91 10.43 -23.59
C ASP A 308 -49.62 9.67 -23.23
N THR A 309 -48.52 10.32 -23.44
CA THR A 309 -47.22 9.79 -23.00
C THR A 309 -46.64 10.73 -21.95
N LEU A 310 -46.27 10.14 -20.81
CA LEU A 310 -45.45 10.82 -19.84
C LEU A 310 -44.00 10.33 -20.04
N GLN A 311 -43.13 11.25 -20.33
CA GLN A 311 -41.69 11.00 -20.32
C GLN A 311 -41.17 11.51 -19.01
N ALA A 312 -40.49 10.65 -18.26
CA ALA A 312 -39.75 11.11 -17.10
C ALA A 312 -38.50 11.84 -17.61
N ASP A 313 -38.39 13.08 -17.28
CA ASP A 313 -37.18 13.88 -17.53
C ASP A 313 -36.21 13.57 -16.39
N ASN A 314 -35.10 12.92 -16.70
CA ASN A 314 -34.15 12.52 -15.72
C ASN A 314 -32.93 13.46 -15.80
N ASP A 315 -32.91 14.43 -14.94
CA ASP A 315 -31.74 15.28 -14.77
C ASP A 315 -30.70 14.53 -13.90
N THR A 316 -29.75 13.88 -14.56
CA THR A 316 -28.60 13.20 -13.88
C THR A 316 -27.47 14.17 -13.56
N SER A 317 -27.57 15.44 -13.99
CA SER A 317 -26.49 16.43 -13.84
C SER A 317 -26.13 16.68 -12.37
N GLY A 318 -27.12 16.70 -11.48
CA GLY A 318 -26.90 16.83 -10.04
C GLY A 318 -26.11 15.64 -9.44
N VAL A 319 -26.43 14.43 -9.88
CA VAL A 319 -25.74 13.21 -9.43
C VAL A 319 -24.31 13.19 -9.95
N GLU A 320 -24.10 13.53 -11.21
CA GLU A 320 -22.77 13.60 -11.83
C GLU A 320 -21.89 14.65 -11.14
N ALA A 321 -22.45 15.84 -10.84
CA ALA A 321 -21.76 16.89 -10.11
C ALA A 321 -21.37 16.47 -8.68
N ASP A 322 -22.22 15.68 -7.99
CA ASP A 322 -21.93 15.16 -6.66
C ASP A 322 -20.84 14.08 -6.68
N ILE A 323 -20.89 13.18 -7.67
CA ILE A 323 -19.85 12.18 -7.88
C ILE A 323 -18.50 12.86 -8.15
N GLU A 324 -18.46 13.86 -9.02
CA GLU A 324 -17.23 14.61 -9.33
C GLU A 324 -16.69 15.34 -8.10
N ARG A 325 -17.55 15.99 -7.33
CA ARG A 325 -17.18 16.65 -6.06
C ARG A 325 -16.64 15.65 -5.04
N SER A 326 -17.32 14.53 -4.83
CA SER A 326 -16.91 13.48 -3.94
C SER A 326 -15.57 12.87 -4.36
N ARG A 327 -15.34 12.76 -5.67
CA ARG A 327 -14.06 12.31 -6.22
C ARG A 327 -12.93 13.31 -5.90
N LYS A 328 -13.14 14.60 -6.07
CA LYS A 328 -12.14 15.63 -5.72
C LYS A 328 -11.79 15.54 -4.24
N PHE A 329 -12.78 15.48 -3.35
CA PHE A 329 -12.56 15.32 -1.91
C PHE A 329 -11.85 13.99 -1.55
N LEU A 330 -12.12 12.91 -2.30
CA LEU A 330 -11.44 11.64 -2.09
C LEU A 330 -9.92 11.77 -2.33
N TYR A 331 -9.50 12.41 -3.42
CA TYR A 331 -8.09 12.60 -3.71
C TYR A 331 -7.43 13.61 -2.75
N GLU A 332 -8.15 14.64 -2.33
CA GLU A 332 -7.71 15.59 -1.31
C GLU A 332 -7.53 14.90 0.05
N ALA A 333 -8.53 14.19 0.54
CA ALA A 333 -8.46 13.45 1.81
C ALA A 333 -7.37 12.37 1.80
N ALA A 334 -7.15 11.73 0.64
CA ALA A 334 -6.10 10.74 0.46
C ALA A 334 -4.72 11.37 0.27
N ARG A 335 -4.59 12.69 0.14
CA ARG A 335 -3.35 13.35 -0.29
C ARG A 335 -2.75 12.66 -1.53
N ALA A 336 -3.56 12.50 -2.55
CA ALA A 336 -3.25 11.74 -3.76
C ALA A 336 -3.54 12.57 -5.01
N ILE A 337 -3.01 12.13 -6.15
CA ILE A 337 -3.17 12.87 -7.41
C ILE A 337 -4.24 12.19 -8.25
N ASP A 338 -5.24 12.97 -8.67
CA ASP A 338 -6.19 12.48 -9.67
C ASP A 338 -5.60 12.61 -11.07
N THR A 339 -5.17 11.50 -11.63
CA THR A 339 -4.59 11.43 -12.98
C THR A 339 -5.61 11.64 -14.10
N GLN A 340 -6.91 11.78 -13.78
CA GLN A 340 -7.96 12.10 -14.75
C GLN A 340 -8.34 13.58 -14.73
N ASP A 341 -7.65 14.43 -13.95
CA ASP A 341 -7.85 15.88 -14.01
C ASP A 341 -7.33 16.40 -15.35
N ASP A 342 -8.25 16.95 -16.17
CA ASP A 342 -7.97 17.45 -17.53
C ASP A 342 -6.87 18.52 -17.57
N ASN A 343 -6.65 19.21 -16.46
CA ASN A 343 -5.61 20.22 -16.35
C ASN A 343 -4.18 19.66 -16.14
N LEU A 344 -4.02 18.34 -15.92
CA LEU A 344 -2.70 17.73 -15.73
C LEU A 344 -1.87 17.72 -17.03
N GLY A 345 -2.51 17.47 -18.17
CA GLY A 345 -1.82 17.30 -19.47
C GLY A 345 -1.12 18.57 -19.97
N ASN A 346 -1.60 19.75 -19.56
CA ASN A 346 -1.06 21.05 -19.98
C ASN A 346 -0.33 21.81 -18.86
N ALA A 347 -0.11 21.17 -17.69
CA ALA A 347 0.55 21.81 -16.56
C ALA A 347 2.05 21.96 -16.80
N SER A 348 2.62 23.13 -16.49
CA SER A 348 4.08 23.31 -16.47
C SER A 348 4.72 22.41 -15.40
N GLY A 349 6.02 22.11 -15.54
CA GLY A 349 6.75 21.30 -14.57
C GLY A 349 6.62 21.83 -13.13
N GLN A 350 6.59 23.17 -12.98
CA GLN A 350 6.38 23.81 -11.69
C GLN A 350 4.95 23.60 -11.16
N ALA A 351 3.93 23.67 -12.01
CA ALA A 351 2.55 23.39 -11.63
C ALA A 351 2.35 21.91 -11.24
N LEU A 352 3.05 21.00 -11.92
CA LEU A 352 3.10 19.59 -11.52
C LEU A 352 3.74 19.41 -10.15
N LYS A 353 4.88 20.03 -9.85
CA LYS A 353 5.52 19.98 -8.53
C LYS A 353 4.56 20.42 -7.41
N TRP A 354 3.81 21.49 -7.61
CA TRP A 354 2.79 21.95 -6.64
C TRP A 354 1.70 20.91 -6.39
N ARG A 355 1.25 20.20 -7.42
CA ARG A 355 0.24 19.15 -7.27
C ARG A 355 0.76 17.90 -6.56
N TYR A 356 2.06 17.62 -6.67
CA TYR A 356 2.71 16.52 -5.96
C TYR A 356 3.01 16.84 -4.49
N THR A 357 2.88 18.10 -4.06
CA THR A 357 3.26 18.52 -2.70
C THR A 357 2.55 17.73 -1.61
N ASP A 358 1.23 17.52 -1.72
CA ASP A 358 0.47 16.79 -0.71
C ASP A 358 0.84 15.31 -0.67
N LEU A 359 1.05 14.68 -1.82
CA LEU A 359 1.53 13.30 -1.91
C LEU A 359 2.94 13.18 -1.33
N ASP A 360 3.78 14.18 -1.58
CA ASP A 360 5.16 14.23 -1.10
C ASP A 360 5.22 14.36 0.43
N LEU A 361 4.39 15.23 1.01
CA LEU A 361 4.27 15.40 2.46
C LEU A 361 3.81 14.09 3.14
N ASP A 362 2.83 13.41 2.58
CA ASP A 362 2.35 12.14 3.10
C ASP A 362 3.40 11.03 2.98
N CYS A 363 4.10 10.98 1.85
CA CYS A 363 5.19 10.02 1.64
C CYS A 363 6.44 10.34 2.49
N ASN A 364 6.68 11.61 2.88
CA ASN A 364 7.72 11.96 3.84
C ASN A 364 7.47 11.36 5.21
N GLU A 365 6.21 11.40 5.68
CA GLU A 365 5.82 10.77 6.95
C GLU A 365 6.02 9.25 6.89
N LEU A 366 5.52 8.62 5.82
CA LEU A 366 5.72 7.18 5.57
C LEU A 366 7.21 6.80 5.52
N GLU A 367 8.02 7.57 4.81
CA GLU A 367 9.47 7.35 4.71
C GLU A 367 10.16 7.43 6.08
N ASN A 368 9.84 8.45 6.88
CA ASN A 368 10.40 8.63 8.22
C ASN A 368 10.08 7.43 9.13
N GLU A 369 8.86 6.93 9.10
CA GLU A 369 8.47 5.75 9.87
C GLU A 369 9.14 4.47 9.36
N PHE A 370 9.29 4.32 8.04
CA PHE A 370 10.00 3.19 7.45
C PHE A 370 11.49 3.20 7.78
N GLN A 371 12.12 4.37 7.80
CA GLN A 371 13.52 4.49 8.22
C GLN A 371 13.72 4.04 9.68
N LYS A 372 12.74 4.29 10.59
CA LYS A 372 12.79 3.76 11.97
C LYS A 372 12.74 2.23 11.96
N GLY A 373 11.88 1.63 11.14
CA GLY A 373 11.80 0.18 10.98
C GLY A 373 13.09 -0.42 10.41
N ILE A 374 13.67 0.21 9.37
CA ILE A 374 14.94 -0.21 8.79
C ILE A 374 16.07 -0.13 9.83
N LYS A 375 16.15 0.92 10.64
CA LYS A 375 17.13 1.02 11.73
C LYS A 375 16.98 -0.10 12.76
N GLN A 376 15.75 -0.54 13.07
CA GLN A 376 15.53 -1.69 13.92
C GLN A 376 15.99 -3.00 13.25
N PHE A 377 15.79 -3.14 11.93
CA PHE A 377 16.27 -4.30 11.16
C PHE A 377 17.80 -4.37 11.14
N LEU A 378 18.48 -3.22 11.07
CA LEU A 378 19.95 -3.18 11.06
C LEU A 378 20.59 -3.83 12.29
N TRP A 379 19.92 -3.82 13.44
CA TRP A 379 20.42 -4.55 14.59
C TRP A 379 20.53 -6.07 14.30
N PHE A 380 19.56 -6.65 13.61
CA PHE A 380 19.60 -8.06 13.19
C PHE A 380 20.65 -8.28 12.10
N VAL A 381 20.87 -7.29 11.23
CA VAL A 381 21.95 -7.33 10.23
C VAL A 381 23.33 -7.31 10.91
N GLU A 382 23.53 -6.52 11.97
CA GLU A 382 24.76 -6.52 12.77
C GLU A 382 25.04 -7.89 13.38
N GLN A 383 24.03 -8.53 13.98
CA GLN A 383 24.17 -9.89 14.51
C GLN A 383 24.53 -10.90 13.41
N TYR A 384 23.92 -10.75 12.24
CA TYR A 384 24.22 -11.60 11.09
C TYR A 384 25.64 -11.38 10.56
N ALA A 385 26.08 -10.13 10.45
CA ALA A 385 27.46 -9.77 10.06
C ALA A 385 28.48 -10.35 11.03
N ALA A 386 28.24 -10.21 12.34
CA ALA A 386 29.11 -10.78 13.38
C ALA A 386 29.25 -12.31 13.24
N ASN A 387 28.14 -13.01 12.98
CA ASN A 387 28.12 -14.45 12.75
C ASN A 387 28.88 -14.86 11.46
N LYS A 388 28.99 -13.96 10.48
CA LYS A 388 29.77 -14.16 9.25
C LYS A 388 31.21 -13.67 9.33
N GLY A 389 31.62 -13.06 10.47
CA GLY A 389 32.94 -12.46 10.64
C GLY A 389 33.18 -11.21 9.78
N VAL A 390 32.09 -10.50 9.38
CA VAL A 390 32.15 -9.25 8.62
C VAL A 390 32.04 -8.07 9.57
N ALA A 391 32.96 -7.11 9.47
CA ALA A 391 32.88 -5.87 10.22
C ALA A 391 31.75 -5.02 9.62
N PHE A 392 30.74 -4.73 10.42
CA PHE A 392 29.57 -3.94 10.03
C PHE A 392 29.28 -2.91 11.12
N ASP A 393 29.17 -1.65 10.73
CA ASP A 393 28.87 -0.53 11.62
C ASP A 393 27.59 0.18 11.14
N SER A 394 26.47 -0.09 11.80
CA SER A 394 25.17 0.48 11.44
C SER A 394 25.10 2.01 11.54
N SER A 395 26.03 2.64 12.27
CA SER A 395 26.10 4.12 12.40
C SER A 395 26.50 4.80 11.09
N LYS A 396 27.16 4.08 10.20
CA LYS A 396 27.63 4.55 8.88
C LYS A 396 26.69 4.15 7.72
N PHE A 397 25.60 3.48 8.04
CA PHE A 397 24.63 3.02 7.06
C PHE A 397 23.71 4.15 6.62
N THR A 398 23.53 4.25 5.31
CA THR A 398 22.59 5.20 4.69
C THR A 398 21.59 4.43 3.83
N TYR A 399 20.32 4.76 3.97
CA TYR A 399 19.23 4.24 3.16
C TYR A 399 18.36 5.40 2.69
N VAL A 400 18.34 5.64 1.38
CA VAL A 400 17.60 6.73 0.76
C VAL A 400 16.57 6.14 -0.20
N PHE A 401 15.30 6.47 0.00
CA PHE A 401 14.24 6.12 -0.93
C PHE A 401 14.31 7.04 -2.16
N ASN A 402 14.44 6.43 -3.34
CA ASN A 402 14.44 7.17 -4.60
C ASN A 402 13.01 7.27 -5.11
N ARG A 403 12.46 8.49 -5.12
CA ARG A 403 11.07 8.72 -5.53
C ARG A 403 10.93 8.78 -7.03
N ASP A 404 9.78 8.33 -7.52
CA ASP A 404 9.42 8.45 -8.93
C ASP A 404 8.65 9.75 -9.17
N ILE A 405 9.39 10.86 -9.18
CA ILE A 405 8.81 12.17 -9.51
C ILE A 405 8.72 12.25 -11.03
N ILE A 406 7.51 12.48 -11.55
CA ILE A 406 7.33 12.84 -12.95
C ILE A 406 7.92 14.25 -13.11
N SER A 407 9.20 14.32 -13.47
CA SER A 407 9.84 15.57 -13.87
C SER A 407 9.67 15.74 -15.37
N ASN A 408 9.52 16.97 -15.82
CA ASN A 408 9.68 17.28 -17.23
C ASN A 408 11.18 17.08 -17.57
N GLU A 409 11.54 15.93 -18.12
CA GLU A 409 12.95 15.60 -18.43
C GLU A 409 13.60 16.69 -19.26
N SER A 410 12.86 17.27 -20.19
CA SER A 410 13.36 18.38 -21.04
C SER A 410 13.71 19.63 -20.21
N GLU A 411 12.90 19.98 -19.22
CA GLU A 411 13.14 21.10 -18.31
C GLU A 411 14.34 20.80 -17.40
N ALA A 412 14.42 19.59 -16.84
CA ALA A 412 15.52 19.16 -16.00
C ALA A 412 16.86 19.13 -16.75
N ILE A 413 16.87 18.68 -18.02
CA ILE A 413 18.04 18.73 -18.88
C ILE A 413 18.45 20.20 -19.14
N GLN A 414 17.48 21.09 -19.40
CA GLN A 414 17.75 22.50 -19.62
C GLN A 414 18.31 23.18 -18.37
N ASP A 415 17.81 22.82 -17.18
CA ASP A 415 18.31 23.31 -15.89
C ASP A 415 19.76 22.85 -15.66
N CYS A 416 20.10 21.61 -16.02
CA CYS A 416 21.48 21.13 -15.98
C CYS A 416 22.38 21.96 -16.92
N VAL A 417 21.92 22.22 -18.14
CA VAL A 417 22.66 23.06 -19.11
C VAL A 417 22.86 24.48 -18.57
N ASN A 418 21.81 25.07 -17.99
CA ASN A 418 21.86 26.42 -17.40
C ASN A 418 22.77 26.50 -16.19
N SER A 419 23.04 25.40 -15.51
CA SER A 419 23.89 25.30 -14.32
C SER A 419 25.38 25.13 -14.63
N ILE A 420 25.74 24.93 -15.91
CA ILE A 420 27.14 24.81 -16.34
C ILE A 420 27.89 26.11 -16.03
N GLY A 421 29.02 25.99 -15.32
CA GLY A 421 29.84 27.12 -14.88
C GLY A 421 29.36 27.78 -13.57
N ILE A 422 28.23 27.35 -12.99
CA ILE A 422 27.73 27.81 -11.68
C ILE A 422 27.99 26.72 -10.62
N LEU A 423 27.75 25.45 -10.96
CA LEU A 423 28.01 24.31 -10.11
C LEU A 423 29.12 23.46 -10.70
N ASP A 424 29.70 22.57 -9.87
CA ASP A 424 30.67 21.58 -10.33
C ASP A 424 30.03 20.51 -11.22
N ASP A 425 30.80 19.92 -12.12
CA ASP A 425 30.33 18.98 -13.11
C ASP A 425 29.71 17.71 -12.52
N LEU A 426 30.18 17.28 -11.33
CA LEU A 426 29.61 16.11 -10.65
C LEU A 426 28.19 16.39 -10.17
N SER A 427 27.99 17.52 -9.47
CA SER A 427 26.69 17.94 -8.98
C SER A 427 25.68 18.14 -10.11
N ILE A 428 26.10 18.67 -11.26
CA ILE A 428 25.25 18.83 -12.45
C ILE A 428 24.87 17.46 -13.01
N ARG A 429 25.84 16.53 -13.15
CA ARG A 429 25.59 15.18 -13.65
C ARG A 429 24.66 14.39 -12.75
N GLU A 430 24.81 14.50 -11.43
CA GLU A 430 23.93 13.82 -10.45
C GLU A 430 22.47 14.28 -10.55
N GLN A 431 22.23 15.50 -10.98
CA GLN A 431 20.88 16.03 -11.20
C GLN A 431 20.30 15.71 -12.58
N HIS A 432 21.12 15.16 -13.50
CA HIS A 432 20.66 14.87 -14.85
C HIS A 432 19.72 13.65 -14.84
N PRO A 433 18.53 13.68 -15.50
CA PRO A 433 17.55 12.61 -15.49
C PRO A 433 18.09 11.22 -15.93
N TRP A 434 19.12 11.22 -16.74
CA TRP A 434 19.76 10.00 -17.26
C TRP A 434 21.04 9.61 -16.52
N TYR A 435 21.32 10.24 -15.39
CA TYR A 435 22.49 9.90 -14.58
C TYR A 435 22.37 8.48 -14.02
N GLN A 436 23.46 7.74 -14.09
CA GLN A 436 23.64 6.45 -13.47
C GLN A 436 25.04 6.38 -12.86
N PRO A 437 25.22 5.79 -11.66
CA PRO A 437 26.54 5.68 -11.01
C PRO A 437 27.61 5.00 -11.89
N GLU A 438 27.18 4.10 -12.80
CA GLU A 438 28.07 3.43 -13.75
C GLU A 438 28.66 4.38 -14.80
N VAL A 439 27.98 5.50 -15.07
CA VAL A 439 28.49 6.55 -15.97
C VAL A 439 29.68 7.25 -15.32
N GLU A 440 29.59 7.52 -14.01
CA GLU A 440 30.68 8.15 -13.25
C GLU A 440 31.93 7.26 -13.19
N LYS A 441 31.75 5.94 -12.98
CA LYS A 441 32.84 4.96 -13.05
C LYS A 441 33.54 5.01 -14.41
N ARG A 442 32.76 4.96 -15.49
CA ARG A 442 33.33 5.01 -16.88
C ARG A 442 34.05 6.32 -17.16
N LEU A 443 33.53 7.44 -16.67
CA LEU A 443 34.18 8.74 -16.83
C LEU A 443 35.51 8.80 -16.08
N LYS A 444 35.60 8.28 -14.86
CA LYS A 444 36.85 8.19 -14.10
C LYS A 444 37.87 7.29 -14.78
N GLU A 445 37.46 6.13 -15.28
CA GLU A 445 38.32 5.21 -16.01
C GLU A 445 38.84 5.84 -17.31
N GLN A 446 38.04 6.66 -18.00
CA GLN A 446 38.45 7.38 -19.20
C GLN A 446 39.43 8.52 -18.87
N GLN A 447 39.22 9.23 -17.77
CA GLN A 447 40.15 10.27 -17.31
C GLN A 447 41.51 9.70 -16.87
N GLU A 448 41.52 8.55 -16.18
CA GLU A 448 42.74 7.84 -15.77
C GLU A 448 43.51 7.29 -16.97
N GLN A 449 42.82 6.94 -18.07
CA GLN A 449 43.43 6.52 -19.32
C GLN A 449 43.95 7.67 -20.20
N GLY A 450 43.87 8.92 -19.73
CA GLY A 450 44.35 10.11 -20.44
C GLY A 450 43.52 10.48 -21.66
N GLN A 451 42.31 9.92 -21.81
CA GLN A 451 41.35 10.31 -22.82
C GLN A 451 40.41 11.34 -22.20
N ASP A 452 40.58 12.62 -22.55
CA ASP A 452 39.63 13.65 -22.19
C ASP A 452 38.26 13.36 -22.83
N PRO A 453 37.21 12.97 -22.07
CA PRO A 453 35.92 12.61 -22.65
C PRO A 453 35.23 13.75 -23.39
N TYR A 454 35.65 14.99 -23.14
CA TYR A 454 35.07 16.21 -23.72
C TYR A 454 35.86 16.78 -24.92
N SER A 455 37.04 16.25 -25.25
CA SER A 455 37.87 16.75 -26.36
C SER A 455 37.30 16.50 -27.76
N GLN A 456 36.22 15.71 -27.88
CA GLN A 456 35.59 15.38 -29.16
C GLN A 456 34.22 16.00 -29.40
N THR A 457 33.66 16.75 -28.48
CA THR A 457 32.38 17.43 -28.70
C THR A 457 32.58 18.84 -29.22
N ASN A 458 32.86 18.94 -30.53
CA ASN A 458 32.60 20.16 -31.30
C ASN A 458 31.08 20.39 -31.32
N PHE A 459 30.54 21.10 -30.36
CA PHE A 459 29.24 21.74 -30.52
C PHE A 459 29.39 22.78 -31.62
N LYS A 460 29.00 22.46 -32.85
CA LYS A 460 28.74 23.48 -33.85
C LYS A 460 27.70 24.44 -33.24
N LYS A 461 28.15 25.68 -32.99
CA LYS A 461 27.22 26.79 -32.86
C LYS A 461 26.35 26.76 -34.12
N VAL A 462 25.06 26.63 -33.94
CA VAL A 462 24.09 26.95 -34.98
C VAL A 462 24.15 28.46 -35.08
N ASP A 463 24.89 28.95 -36.06
CA ASP A 463 24.84 30.36 -36.43
C ASP A 463 23.40 30.67 -36.83
N GLU A 464 22.81 31.65 -36.20
CA GLU A 464 21.55 32.26 -36.62
C GLU A 464 21.80 32.98 -37.94
N ASP A 465 21.64 32.27 -39.03
CA ASP A 465 21.48 32.90 -40.34
C ASP A 465 20.07 33.47 -40.42
N HIS A 466 19.96 34.72 -40.01
CA HIS A 466 18.85 35.58 -40.43
C HIS A 466 18.95 35.77 -41.95
N ASP A 467 18.10 35.10 -42.66
CA ASP A 467 17.92 35.22 -44.10
C ASP A 467 17.23 36.57 -44.43
N ASP A 468 18.03 37.57 -44.80
CA ASP A 468 17.61 38.80 -45.46
C ASP A 468 17.14 38.45 -46.87
N ARG A 469 15.88 38.07 -47.08
CA ARG A 469 15.20 37.98 -48.36
C ARG A 469 13.83 38.61 -48.34
N GLU A 470 13.81 39.91 -48.23
CA GLU A 470 12.72 40.73 -48.75
C GLU A 470 13.30 42.02 -49.31
N GLN A 471 13.54 42.02 -50.61
CA GLN A 471 13.43 43.18 -51.50
C GLN A 471 13.90 42.79 -52.90
N GLU A 472 12.97 42.33 -53.73
CA GLU A 472 13.01 42.58 -55.18
C GLU A 472 11.82 41.89 -55.89
N LYS A 473 10.69 42.58 -55.89
CA LYS A 473 9.68 42.43 -56.93
C LYS A 473 8.80 43.68 -56.96
N ASP A 474 9.33 44.71 -57.61
CA ASP A 474 8.53 45.70 -58.33
C ASP A 474 9.40 46.35 -59.38
N ARG A 475 9.36 45.75 -60.55
CA ARG A 475 9.46 46.43 -61.84
C ARG A 475 9.00 45.48 -62.97
#